data_4a29f6c8a40009463b8a9d65cd6fc858
#
_entry.id   4a29f6c8a40009463b8a9d65cd6fc858
#
_cell.length_a   1.000
_cell.length_b   1.000
_cell.length_c   1.000
_cell.angle_alpha   90.00
_cell.angle_beta   90.00
_cell.angle_gamma   90.00
#
_symmetry.space_group_name_H-M   'P 1'
#
loop_
_entity.id
_entity.type
_entity.pdbx_description
1 polymer ?
#
loop_
_entity_poly.entity_id
_entity_poly.type
_entity_poly.pdbx_seq_one_letter_code
_entity_poly.pdbx_strand_id
1 'polypeptide(L)'
;MKVYRSIISIIIFVLYSHSAISQDRPASFADLTEKLIPAVVNISTSTTVVKNVNPFPFEFPPGSPFEDMFKEFGTPQKRKSSALGSGFIIDKKGIVITNNHVIQGAEDIFIRTNENKEYKAKILGTDPLSDVAVLQIITDDKFETVKFGNSDTARIGDWVIAIGNPFGLGGTVTA
;
A
#
# COMPACT_ATOMS: atom_id res chain seq x y z
N MET A 1 -66.56 -25.35 6.90
CA MET A 1 -65.47 -25.23 7.93
C MET A 1 -64.11 -25.68 7.46
N LYS A 2 -63.95 -26.77 6.69
CA LYS A 2 -62.59 -27.23 6.22
C LYS A 2 -61.90 -26.23 5.28
N VAL A 3 -62.64 -25.60 4.35
CA VAL A 3 -62.09 -24.63 3.37
C VAL A 3 -61.55 -23.37 4.08
N TYR A 4 -62.21 -22.83 5.07
CA TYR A 4 -61.75 -21.67 5.87
C TYR A 4 -60.48 -21.96 6.62
N ARG A 5 -60.34 -23.15 7.17
CA ARG A 5 -59.10 -23.57 7.86
C ARG A 5 -57.92 -23.67 6.90
N SER A 6 -58.14 -24.17 5.68
CA SER A 6 -57.07 -24.23 4.65
C SER A 6 -56.65 -22.84 4.16
N ILE A 7 -57.60 -21.92 3.98
CA ILE A 7 -57.30 -20.54 3.58
C ILE A 7 -56.47 -19.82 4.68
N ILE A 8 -56.84 -19.97 5.94
CA ILE A 8 -56.10 -19.37 7.07
C ILE A 8 -54.69 -19.96 7.16
N SER A 9 -54.49 -21.27 6.95
CA SER A 9 -53.17 -21.89 6.93
C SER A 9 -52.28 -21.38 5.80
N ILE A 10 -52.85 -21.15 4.61
CA ILE A 10 -52.13 -20.58 3.47
C ILE A 10 -51.72 -19.14 3.74
N ILE A 11 -52.60 -18.32 4.34
CA ILE A 11 -52.31 -16.94 4.69
C ILE A 11 -51.19 -16.88 5.75
N ILE A 12 -51.22 -17.73 6.76
CA ILE A 12 -50.18 -17.82 7.78
C ILE A 12 -48.84 -18.26 7.15
N PHE A 13 -48.84 -19.22 6.26
CA PHE A 13 -47.65 -19.68 5.55
C PHE A 13 -47.02 -18.57 4.68
N VAL A 14 -47.87 -17.79 3.97
CA VAL A 14 -47.41 -16.64 3.16
C VAL A 14 -46.85 -15.53 4.05
N LEU A 15 -47.40 -15.27 5.23
CA LEU A 15 -46.91 -14.28 6.17
C LEU A 15 -45.57 -14.69 6.82
N TYR A 16 -45.32 -15.98 6.99
CA TYR A 16 -44.02 -16.49 7.50
C TYR A 16 -42.90 -16.49 6.44
N SER A 17 -43.23 -16.46 5.15
CA SER A 17 -42.23 -16.49 4.06
C SER A 17 -41.45 -15.19 3.90
N HIS A 18 -41.77 -14.11 4.62
CA HIS A 18 -41.14 -12.80 4.47
C HIS A 18 -39.99 -12.54 5.42
N SER A 19 -39.57 -13.50 6.20
CA SER A 19 -38.42 -13.38 7.08
C SER A 19 -37.19 -14.08 6.52
N ALA A 20 -36.93 -13.95 5.21
CA ALA A 20 -35.56 -14.13 4.72
C ALA A 20 -34.76 -12.95 5.26
N ILE A 21 -34.14 -13.13 6.43
CA ILE A 21 -33.14 -12.20 6.93
C ILE A 21 -32.01 -12.23 5.91
N SER A 22 -32.04 -11.27 4.98
CA SER A 22 -30.88 -10.96 4.16
C SER A 22 -29.81 -10.59 5.17
N GLN A 23 -28.77 -11.40 5.28
CA GLN A 23 -27.58 -11.06 6.03
C GLN A 23 -27.14 -9.70 5.50
N ASP A 24 -27.10 -8.67 6.38
CA ASP A 24 -26.76 -7.31 6.02
C ASP A 24 -25.37 -7.28 5.36
N ARG A 25 -25.37 -7.31 4.04
CA ARG A 25 -24.18 -6.86 3.31
C ARG A 25 -24.02 -5.38 3.62
N PRO A 26 -22.82 -4.91 3.92
CA PRO A 26 -22.58 -3.47 3.93
C PRO A 26 -23.07 -2.92 2.58
N ALA A 27 -24.01 -2.00 2.60
CA ALA A 27 -24.56 -1.41 1.36
C ALA A 27 -23.47 -0.69 0.57
N SER A 28 -22.45 -0.17 1.27
CA SER A 28 -21.28 0.49 0.70
C SER A 28 -20.17 0.53 1.75
N PHE A 29 -18.93 0.58 1.28
CA PHE A 29 -17.75 0.89 2.10
C PHE A 29 -17.32 2.36 1.97
N ALA A 30 -18.07 3.20 1.22
CA ALA A 30 -17.69 4.57 0.91
C ALA A 30 -17.41 5.41 2.15
N ASP A 31 -18.32 5.43 3.13
CA ASP A 31 -18.18 6.22 4.36
C ASP A 31 -16.96 5.82 5.20
N LEU A 32 -16.63 4.51 5.21
CA LEU A 32 -15.46 4.00 5.90
C LEU A 32 -14.19 4.41 5.15
N THR A 33 -14.20 4.25 3.84
CA THR A 33 -13.09 4.58 2.96
C THR A 33 -12.74 6.06 3.00
N GLU A 34 -13.76 6.94 2.94
CA GLU A 34 -13.59 8.39 3.02
C GLU A 34 -12.89 8.82 4.31
N LYS A 35 -13.17 8.15 5.43
CA LYS A 35 -12.52 8.42 6.72
C LYS A 35 -11.08 7.90 6.80
N LEU A 36 -10.74 6.84 6.06
CA LEU A 36 -9.43 6.19 6.16
C LEU A 36 -8.43 6.68 5.11
N ILE A 37 -8.89 7.09 3.92
CA ILE A 37 -8.02 7.57 2.82
C ILE A 37 -7.07 8.68 3.26
N PRO A 38 -7.45 9.69 4.09
CA PRO A 38 -6.54 10.74 4.50
C PRO A 38 -5.29 10.25 5.25
N ALA A 39 -5.38 9.09 5.90
CA ALA A 39 -4.26 8.48 6.59
C ALA A 39 -3.44 7.50 5.72
N VAL A 40 -3.90 7.20 4.50
CA VAL A 40 -3.17 6.34 3.55
C VAL A 40 -2.29 7.20 2.66
N VAL A 41 -1.02 6.81 2.57
CA VAL A 41 0.00 7.59 1.86
C VAL A 41 0.68 6.77 0.77
N ASN A 42 1.19 7.46 -0.24
CA ASN A 42 2.12 6.88 -1.20
C ASN A 42 3.55 7.08 -0.67
N ILE A 43 4.37 6.07 -0.86
CA ILE A 43 5.79 6.10 -0.51
C ILE A 43 6.58 5.96 -1.80
N SER A 44 7.47 6.90 -2.05
CA SER A 44 8.44 6.85 -3.14
C SER A 44 9.84 6.86 -2.59
N THR A 45 10.69 6.00 -3.16
CA THR A 45 12.09 5.91 -2.76
C THR A 45 12.99 6.19 -3.95
N SER A 46 14.18 6.70 -3.69
CA SER A 46 15.23 6.80 -4.69
C SER A 46 16.46 6.04 -4.25
N THR A 47 17.06 5.33 -5.19
CA THR A 47 18.30 4.58 -5.01
C THR A 47 19.19 4.81 -6.21
N THR A 48 20.46 5.07 -5.98
CA THR A 48 21.45 5.18 -7.08
C THR A 48 22.00 3.80 -7.39
N VAL A 49 21.60 3.25 -8.53
CA VAL A 49 22.16 1.99 -9.03
C VAL A 49 23.34 2.29 -9.96
N VAL A 50 24.53 1.87 -9.56
CA VAL A 50 25.72 1.92 -10.42
C VAL A 50 25.74 0.63 -11.22
N LYS A 51 25.40 0.68 -12.50
CA LYS A 51 25.61 -0.44 -13.43
C LYS A 51 27.00 -0.28 -14.05
N ASN A 52 27.89 -1.22 -13.72
CA ASN A 52 29.09 -1.43 -14.53
C ASN A 52 28.61 -2.06 -15.85
N VAL A 53 28.45 -1.23 -16.85
CA VAL A 53 28.19 -1.71 -18.21
C VAL A 53 29.55 -2.00 -18.82
N ASN A 54 30.11 -3.19 -18.55
CA ASN A 54 31.16 -3.71 -19.41
C ASN A 54 30.47 -4.52 -20.53
N PRO A 55 30.26 -3.96 -21.72
CA PRO A 55 29.53 -4.65 -22.78
C PRO A 55 30.31 -5.83 -23.40
N PHE A 56 31.57 -6.00 -22.96
CA PHE A 56 32.46 -7.01 -23.52
C PHE A 56 32.93 -7.99 -22.43
N PRO A 57 32.85 -9.29 -22.67
CA PRO A 57 33.26 -10.33 -21.73
C PRO A 57 34.80 -10.54 -21.66
N PHE A 58 35.59 -9.66 -22.31
CA PHE A 58 37.05 -9.74 -22.34
C PHE A 58 37.69 -8.37 -22.12
N GLU A 59 38.85 -8.38 -21.48
CA GLU A 59 39.70 -7.21 -21.31
C GLU A 59 40.66 -7.10 -22.49
N PHE A 60 40.84 -5.88 -23.00
CA PHE A 60 41.83 -5.65 -24.05
C PHE A 60 43.24 -5.54 -23.45
N PRO A 61 44.30 -6.02 -24.15
CA PRO A 61 45.65 -5.89 -23.71
C PRO A 61 46.01 -4.40 -23.52
N PRO A 62 46.77 -4.06 -22.44
CA PRO A 62 47.26 -2.69 -22.21
C PRO A 62 48.00 -2.14 -23.42
N GLY A 63 47.68 -0.91 -23.83
CA GLY A 63 48.30 -0.26 -25.01
C GLY A 63 47.60 -0.55 -26.35
N SER A 64 46.47 -1.20 -26.38
CA SER A 64 45.66 -1.37 -27.58
C SER A 64 45.10 -0.03 -28.07
N PRO A 65 45.12 0.26 -29.40
CA PRO A 65 44.52 1.47 -29.96
C PRO A 65 43.03 1.63 -29.63
N PHE A 66 42.40 0.57 -29.22
CA PHE A 66 40.96 0.53 -28.86
C PHE A 66 40.72 0.71 -27.35
N GLU A 67 41.76 0.69 -26.51
CA GLU A 67 41.63 0.79 -25.06
C GLU A 67 40.89 2.07 -24.62
N ASP A 68 41.28 3.22 -25.21
CA ASP A 68 40.69 4.51 -24.86
C ASP A 68 39.26 4.66 -25.35
N MET A 69 38.95 4.12 -26.53
CA MET A 69 37.57 4.08 -27.06
C MET A 69 36.64 3.21 -26.20
N PHE A 70 37.15 2.10 -25.66
CA PHE A 70 36.35 1.18 -24.85
C PHE A 70 36.29 1.61 -23.38
N LYS A 71 37.27 2.38 -22.85
CA LYS A 71 37.18 3.03 -21.53
C LYS A 71 35.98 3.99 -21.48
N GLU A 72 35.71 4.69 -22.57
CA GLU A 72 34.58 5.62 -22.66
C GLU A 72 33.21 4.90 -22.61
N PHE A 73 33.11 3.68 -23.17
CA PHE A 73 31.92 2.82 -23.10
C PHE A 73 31.78 2.08 -21.77
N GLY A 74 32.86 1.87 -21.03
CA GLY A 74 32.88 1.19 -19.73
C GLY A 74 32.66 2.10 -18.52
N THR A 75 32.34 3.38 -18.72
CA THR A 75 32.08 4.29 -17.61
C THR A 75 30.83 3.86 -16.84
N PRO A 76 30.93 3.70 -15.49
CA PRO A 76 29.81 3.34 -14.65
C PRO A 76 28.67 4.35 -14.80
N GLN A 77 27.54 3.93 -15.37
CA GLN A 77 26.37 4.78 -15.45
C GLN A 77 25.60 4.72 -14.13
N LYS A 78 25.55 5.84 -13.44
CA LYS A 78 24.68 6.04 -12.28
C LYS A 78 23.25 6.24 -12.78
N ARG A 79 22.36 5.32 -12.49
CA ARG A 79 20.92 5.47 -12.74
C ARG A 79 20.19 5.56 -11.40
N LYS A 80 19.31 6.56 -11.28
CA LYS A 80 18.35 6.61 -10.18
C LYS A 80 17.24 5.60 -10.47
N SER A 81 17.03 4.68 -9.57
CA SER A 81 15.89 3.76 -9.55
C SER A 81 14.93 4.25 -8.48
N SER A 82 13.63 4.19 -8.74
CA SER A 82 12.59 4.54 -7.78
C SER A 82 11.72 3.32 -7.54
N ALA A 83 11.40 3.04 -6.29
CA ALA A 83 10.34 2.12 -5.91
C ALA A 83 9.14 2.92 -5.39
N LEU A 84 7.94 2.36 -5.58
CA LEU A 84 6.68 2.95 -5.12
C LEU A 84 5.95 1.94 -4.25
N GLY A 85 5.30 2.44 -3.21
CA GLY A 85 4.51 1.62 -2.30
C GLY A 85 3.43 2.43 -1.60
N SER A 86 2.71 1.76 -0.73
CA SER A 86 1.71 2.37 0.14
C SER A 86 2.11 2.23 1.59
N GLY A 87 1.63 3.15 2.42
CA GLY A 87 1.75 3.10 3.87
C GLY A 87 0.56 3.76 4.51
N PHE A 88 0.50 3.73 5.82
CA PHE A 88 -0.55 4.38 6.59
C PHE A 88 -0.01 5.04 7.86
N ILE A 89 -0.61 6.17 8.22
CA ILE A 89 -0.21 7.01 9.34
C ILE A 89 -0.91 6.53 10.60
N ILE A 90 -0.16 6.28 11.67
CA ILE A 90 -0.67 5.79 12.96
C ILE A 90 -0.58 6.81 14.09
N ASP A 91 0.18 7.88 13.91
CA ASP A 91 0.32 8.96 14.89
C ASP A 91 0.25 10.32 14.20
N LYS A 92 -0.41 11.29 14.85
CA LYS A 92 -0.58 12.65 14.33
C LYS A 92 0.72 13.39 14.03
N LYS A 93 1.83 12.96 14.61
CA LYS A 93 3.17 13.49 14.34
C LYS A 93 3.83 12.88 13.10
N GLY A 94 3.08 12.06 12.34
CA GLY A 94 3.54 11.49 11.08
C GLY A 94 4.38 10.21 11.23
N ILE A 95 4.03 9.33 12.18
CA ILE A 95 4.55 7.96 12.19
C ILE A 95 3.79 7.15 11.15
N VAL A 96 4.52 6.52 10.22
CA VAL A 96 3.98 5.76 9.09
C VAL A 96 4.47 4.33 9.16
N ILE A 97 3.56 3.39 8.92
CA ILE A 97 3.86 1.97 8.74
C ILE A 97 3.81 1.63 7.25
N THR A 98 4.78 0.86 6.80
CA THR A 98 4.86 0.33 5.43
C THR A 98 5.58 -1.01 5.43
N ASN A 99 5.77 -1.61 4.26
CA ASN A 99 6.57 -2.81 4.11
C ASN A 99 8.07 -2.49 4.01
N ASN A 100 8.89 -3.37 4.57
CA ASN A 100 10.34 -3.22 4.54
C ASN A 100 10.88 -3.25 3.10
N HIS A 101 10.36 -4.14 2.24
CA HIS A 101 10.82 -4.24 0.85
C HIS A 101 10.60 -2.94 0.04
N VAL A 102 9.62 -2.08 0.42
CA VAL A 102 9.36 -0.79 -0.24
C VAL A 102 10.52 0.18 -0.04
N ILE A 103 11.17 0.14 1.14
CA ILE A 103 12.21 1.10 1.51
C ILE A 103 13.62 0.49 1.53
N GLN A 104 13.74 -0.78 1.21
CA GLN A 104 15.01 -1.49 1.25
C GLN A 104 16.02 -0.89 0.28
N GLY A 105 17.20 -0.48 0.79
CA GLY A 105 18.24 0.12 -0.01
C GLY A 105 17.96 1.56 -0.46
N ALA A 106 16.92 2.22 0.04
CA ALA A 106 16.59 3.59 -0.29
C ALA A 106 17.62 4.59 0.27
N GLU A 107 18.08 5.50 -0.57
CA GLU A 107 18.90 6.66 -0.17
C GLU A 107 18.01 7.80 0.35
N ASP A 108 16.91 8.05 -0.35
CA ASP A 108 15.90 9.02 0.05
C ASP A 108 14.51 8.38 0.05
N ILE A 109 13.70 8.78 1.00
CA ILE A 109 12.31 8.34 1.15
C ILE A 109 11.41 9.58 1.20
N PHE A 110 10.42 9.59 0.32
CA PHE A 110 9.39 10.63 0.27
C PHE A 110 8.03 10.02 0.49
N ILE A 111 7.19 10.74 1.24
CA ILE A 111 5.82 10.37 1.53
C ILE A 111 4.91 11.41 0.92
N ARG A 112 3.97 10.98 0.07
CA ARG A 112 2.96 11.83 -0.54
C ARG A 112 1.59 11.49 0.03
N THR A 113 0.93 12.52 0.59
CA THR A 113 -0.42 12.42 1.13
C THR A 113 -1.48 12.42 0.01
N ASN A 114 -2.73 12.12 0.36
CA ASN A 114 -3.87 12.21 -0.55
C ASN A 114 -4.13 13.65 -1.05
N GLU A 115 -3.65 14.67 -0.33
CA GLU A 115 -3.68 16.09 -0.76
C GLU A 115 -2.55 16.45 -1.72
N ASN A 116 -1.77 15.46 -2.20
CA ASN A 116 -0.59 15.65 -3.06
C ASN A 116 0.55 16.47 -2.43
N LYS A 117 0.58 16.61 -1.12
CA LYS A 117 1.72 17.17 -0.41
C LYS A 117 2.81 16.10 -0.25
N GLU A 118 4.05 16.47 -0.53
CA GLU A 118 5.20 15.59 -0.44
C GLU A 118 6.11 16.00 0.72
N TYR A 119 6.54 15.02 1.50
CA TYR A 119 7.37 15.19 2.67
C TYR A 119 8.55 14.22 2.63
N LYS A 120 9.72 14.67 3.08
CA LYS A 120 10.85 13.77 3.34
C LYS A 120 10.57 12.97 4.61
N ALA A 121 10.98 11.70 4.60
CA ALA A 121 10.86 10.82 5.75
C ALA A 121 12.18 10.17 6.12
N LYS A 122 12.29 9.75 7.38
CA LYS A 122 13.42 8.96 7.90
C LYS A 122 12.92 7.63 8.44
N ILE A 123 13.76 6.63 8.37
CA ILE A 123 13.52 5.31 8.94
C ILE A 123 13.68 5.40 10.46
N LEU A 124 12.67 4.92 11.22
CA LEU A 124 12.76 4.71 12.66
C LEU A 124 13.16 3.28 13.02
N GLY A 125 12.71 2.31 12.23
CA GLY A 125 13.03 0.90 12.41
C GLY A 125 12.51 0.05 11.28
N THR A 126 13.09 -1.14 11.14
CA THR A 126 12.72 -2.13 10.12
C THR A 126 12.76 -3.53 10.73
N ASP A 127 11.87 -4.39 10.27
CA ASP A 127 11.91 -5.81 10.51
C ASP A 127 11.78 -6.56 9.18
N PRO A 128 12.90 -7.04 8.61
CA PRO A 128 12.88 -7.80 7.36
C PRO A 128 12.14 -9.14 7.45
N LEU A 129 12.04 -9.75 8.66
CA LEU A 129 11.38 -11.05 8.82
C LEU A 129 9.86 -10.93 8.70
N SER A 130 9.28 -9.87 9.28
CA SER A 130 7.85 -9.58 9.16
C SER A 130 7.51 -8.68 7.98
N ASP A 131 8.53 -8.23 7.22
CA ASP A 131 8.41 -7.24 6.14
C ASP A 131 7.73 -5.94 6.57
N VAL A 132 8.07 -5.43 7.77
CA VAL A 132 7.51 -4.19 8.33
C VAL A 132 8.59 -3.13 8.45
N ALA A 133 8.24 -1.89 8.11
CA ALA A 133 9.07 -0.71 8.35
C ALA A 133 8.26 0.41 8.98
N VAL A 134 8.92 1.18 9.85
CA VAL A 134 8.38 2.34 10.54
C VAL A 134 9.15 3.57 10.10
N LEU A 135 8.43 4.57 9.61
CA LEU A 135 8.98 5.82 9.12
C LEU A 135 8.46 7.00 9.94
N GLN A 136 9.23 8.08 9.97
CA GLN A 136 8.83 9.37 10.51
C GLN A 136 8.84 10.41 9.41
N ILE A 137 7.71 11.04 9.14
CA ILE A 137 7.63 12.24 8.29
C ILE A 137 8.35 13.39 8.98
N ILE A 138 9.18 14.12 8.23
CA ILE A 138 9.97 15.26 8.76
C ILE A 138 9.17 16.54 8.48
N THR A 139 8.31 16.92 9.43
CA THR A 139 7.49 18.14 9.36
C THR A 139 6.88 18.44 10.73
N ASP A 140 6.36 19.66 10.91
CA ASP A 140 5.55 20.09 12.05
C ASP A 140 4.04 19.96 11.77
N ASP A 141 3.65 19.57 10.56
CA ASP A 141 2.26 19.34 10.19
C ASP A 141 1.67 18.18 10.99
N LYS A 142 0.35 18.17 11.11
CA LYS A 142 -0.40 17.08 11.74
C LYS A 142 -1.21 16.34 10.72
N PHE A 143 -1.41 15.05 10.97
CA PHE A 143 -2.02 14.12 10.04
C PHE A 143 -3.24 13.43 10.65
N GLU A 144 -4.15 13.02 9.77
CA GLU A 144 -5.17 12.02 10.10
C GLU A 144 -4.51 10.65 10.27
N THR A 145 -5.10 9.83 11.14
CA THR A 145 -4.49 8.56 11.55
C THR A 145 -5.48 7.41 11.52
N VAL A 146 -4.98 6.21 11.29
CA VAL A 146 -5.73 4.97 11.52
C VAL A 146 -5.37 4.37 12.88
N LYS A 147 -6.27 3.55 13.41
CA LYS A 147 -6.05 2.77 14.64
C LYS A 147 -5.86 1.31 14.29
N PHE A 148 -5.01 0.63 15.03
CA PHE A 148 -4.92 -0.82 14.95
C PHE A 148 -6.22 -1.47 15.45
N GLY A 149 -6.70 -2.47 14.71
CA GLY A 149 -7.77 -3.35 15.15
C GLY A 149 -7.20 -4.55 15.92
N ASN A 150 -8.10 -5.40 16.40
CA ASN A 150 -7.75 -6.69 16.98
C ASN A 150 -8.01 -7.79 15.96
N SER A 151 -6.96 -8.30 15.33
CA SER A 151 -7.05 -9.38 14.33
C SER A 151 -7.50 -10.72 14.91
N ASP A 152 -7.34 -10.94 16.23
CA ASP A 152 -7.76 -12.18 16.88
C ASP A 152 -9.28 -12.35 16.90
N THR A 153 -10.03 -11.26 16.72
CA THR A 153 -11.49 -11.27 16.62
C THR A 153 -12.02 -11.45 15.20
N ALA A 154 -11.15 -11.39 14.18
CA ALA A 154 -11.53 -11.58 12.80
C ALA A 154 -11.88 -13.05 12.50
N ARG A 155 -12.95 -13.29 11.76
CA ARG A 155 -13.44 -14.63 11.43
C ARG A 155 -13.31 -14.90 9.93
N ILE A 156 -13.17 -16.16 9.58
CA ILE A 156 -13.25 -16.60 8.19
C ILE A 156 -14.63 -16.23 7.62
N GLY A 157 -14.68 -15.49 6.51
CA GLY A 157 -15.89 -15.00 5.89
C GLY A 157 -16.30 -13.58 6.26
N ASP A 158 -15.60 -12.92 7.18
CA ASP A 158 -15.80 -11.50 7.43
C ASP A 158 -15.33 -10.67 6.23
N TRP A 159 -16.03 -9.57 5.96
CA TRP A 159 -15.62 -8.61 4.94
C TRP A 159 -14.32 -7.91 5.36
N VAL A 160 -13.40 -7.84 4.42
CA VAL A 160 -12.15 -7.08 4.55
C VAL A 160 -12.00 -6.15 3.36
N ILE A 161 -11.39 -4.99 3.57
CA ILE A 161 -11.06 -4.06 2.50
C ILE A 161 -9.56 -3.77 2.53
N ALA A 162 -8.97 -3.69 1.34
CA ALA A 162 -7.61 -3.22 1.16
C ALA A 162 -7.66 -1.78 0.63
N ILE A 163 -6.94 -0.87 1.30
CA ILE A 163 -6.81 0.52 0.88
C ILE A 163 -5.33 0.81 0.67
N GLY A 164 -4.96 1.28 -0.52
CA GLY A 164 -3.60 1.63 -0.87
C GLY A 164 -3.54 2.86 -1.74
N ASN A 165 -2.34 3.39 -1.93
CA ASN A 165 -2.08 4.49 -2.85
C ASN A 165 -0.76 4.24 -3.62
N PRO A 166 -0.63 3.11 -4.33
CA PRO A 166 0.64 2.65 -4.91
C PRO A 166 1.22 3.60 -5.97
N PHE A 167 0.38 4.41 -6.60
CA PHE A 167 0.81 5.34 -7.66
C PHE A 167 0.62 6.82 -7.30
N GLY A 168 0.17 7.14 -6.11
CA GLY A 168 -0.13 8.52 -5.70
C GLY A 168 -1.32 9.16 -6.44
N LEU A 169 -2.23 8.34 -7.01
CA LEU A 169 -3.32 8.79 -7.88
C LEU A 169 -4.68 8.90 -7.15
N GLY A 170 -4.69 9.03 -5.83
CA GLY A 170 -5.92 9.26 -5.07
C GLY A 170 -6.47 8.03 -4.33
N GLY A 171 -5.69 6.97 -4.25
CA GLY A 171 -6.05 5.75 -3.51
C GLY A 171 -6.78 4.69 -4.34
N THR A 172 -6.55 3.44 -3.97
CA THR A 172 -7.23 2.27 -4.52
C THR A 172 -7.90 1.53 -3.39
N VAL A 173 -9.15 1.14 -3.58
CA VAL A 173 -9.94 0.36 -2.60
C VAL A 173 -10.40 -0.93 -3.26
N THR A 174 -10.17 -2.05 -2.57
CA THR A 174 -10.62 -3.38 -3.01
C THR A 174 -11.29 -4.08 -1.83
N ALA A 175 -12.43 -4.74 -2.07
CA ALA A 175 -13.20 -5.50 -1.09
C ALA A 175 -13.37 -6.96 -1.56
#